data_7d66428f9f51186253c7fd5197d5d833
#
_entry.id   7d66428f9f51186253c7fd5197d5d833
#
_cell.length_a   1.000
_cell.length_b   1.000
_cell.length_c   1.000
_cell.angle_alpha   90.00
_cell.angle_beta   90.00
_cell.angle_gamma   90.00
#
_symmetry.space_group_name_H-M   'P 1'
#
loop_
_entity.id
_entity.type
_entity.pdbx_description
1 polymer ?
#
loop_
_entity_poly.entity_id
_entity_poly.type
_entity_poly.pdbx_seq_one_letter_code
_entity_poly.pdbx_strand_id
1 'polypeptide(L)'
;MSKLWNFLLFQAGWFACVLGAAHQQVFWAVTGSLVYIAFHIWRAQSPKQEFSLLFKILLYGMATDTLIMYLGLLDFRDAWPSPLLSPIWMWALWLLVASTLNGSLSWLRGKPVLGAVLGAICGPLSYEAGVRMGAASWGPEGQILGLALIGLVWAVAMPLFLYWDQSPIEGALAKNL
;
A
#
# COMPACT_ATOMS: atom_id res chain seq x y z
N MET A 1 12.90 -13.92 -4.73
CA MET A 1 12.93 -13.72 -3.25
C MET A 1 11.91 -14.67 -2.63
N SER A 2 12.18 -15.28 -1.45
CA SER A 2 11.16 -16.12 -0.81
C SER A 2 9.98 -15.28 -0.30
N LYS A 3 8.79 -15.89 -0.20
CA LYS A 3 7.59 -15.21 0.31
C LYS A 3 7.79 -14.69 1.73
N LEU A 4 8.53 -15.44 2.55
CA LEU A 4 8.85 -15.06 3.92
C LEU A 4 9.71 -13.79 3.97
N TRP A 5 10.78 -13.72 3.18
CA TRP A 5 11.62 -12.52 3.13
C TRP A 5 10.88 -11.30 2.61
N ASN A 6 10.02 -11.47 1.59
CA ASN A 6 9.17 -10.37 1.12
C ASN A 6 8.23 -9.86 2.22
N PHE A 7 7.60 -10.76 2.97
CA PHE A 7 6.74 -10.39 4.10
C PHE A 7 7.52 -9.65 5.21
N LEU A 8 8.69 -10.18 5.61
CA LEU A 8 9.49 -9.56 6.67
C LEU A 8 10.01 -8.18 6.27
N LEU A 9 10.43 -8.00 5.01
CA LEU A 9 10.89 -6.69 4.50
C LEU A 9 9.74 -5.71 4.39
N PHE A 10 8.55 -6.16 3.95
CA PHE A 10 7.34 -5.35 3.99
C PHE A 10 7.02 -4.88 5.41
N GLN A 11 7.01 -5.79 6.39
CA GLN A 11 6.73 -5.43 7.80
C GLN A 11 7.78 -4.46 8.36
N ALA A 12 9.05 -4.72 8.11
CA ALA A 12 10.13 -3.82 8.54
C ALA A 12 9.98 -2.41 7.94
N GLY A 13 9.69 -2.32 6.63
CA GLY A 13 9.42 -1.05 5.94
C GLY A 13 8.19 -0.35 6.48
N TRP A 14 7.10 -1.10 6.74
CA TRP A 14 5.87 -0.56 7.32
C TRP A 14 6.15 0.07 8.70
N PHE A 15 6.77 -0.66 9.62
CA PHE A 15 7.13 -0.14 10.94
C PHE A 15 8.08 1.06 10.84
N ALA A 16 9.09 0.99 9.96
CA ALA A 16 10.02 2.08 9.77
C ALA A 16 9.31 3.37 9.30
N CYS A 17 8.40 3.28 8.33
CA CYS A 17 7.65 4.43 7.83
C CYS A 17 6.72 5.01 8.91
N VAL A 18 5.95 4.16 9.60
CA VAL A 18 5.00 4.59 10.63
C VAL A 18 5.72 5.22 11.83
N LEU A 19 6.75 4.57 12.37
CA LEU A 19 7.54 5.13 13.48
C LEU A 19 8.34 6.35 13.04
N GLY A 20 8.87 6.36 11.80
CA GLY A 20 9.54 7.52 11.22
C GLY A 20 8.61 8.73 11.17
N ALA A 21 7.35 8.56 10.75
CA ALA A 21 6.35 9.61 10.73
C ALA A 21 5.98 10.09 12.15
N ALA A 22 5.79 9.15 13.09
CA ALA A 22 5.49 9.49 14.48
C ALA A 22 6.58 10.36 15.13
N HIS A 23 7.84 10.14 14.75
CA HIS A 23 9.01 10.87 15.27
C HIS A 23 9.55 11.97 14.34
N GLN A 24 8.84 12.27 13.23
CA GLN A 24 9.26 13.27 12.22
C GLN A 24 10.65 12.95 11.60
N GLN A 25 10.93 11.69 11.36
CA GLN A 25 12.20 11.19 10.82
C GLN A 25 11.97 10.20 9.65
N VAL A 26 11.11 10.59 8.70
CA VAL A 26 10.72 9.72 7.57
C VAL A 26 11.83 9.48 6.54
N PHE A 27 12.85 10.33 6.49
CA PHE A 27 13.87 10.29 5.43
C PHE A 27 14.51 8.90 5.27
N TRP A 28 14.99 8.31 6.34
CA TRP A 28 15.67 7.00 6.30
C TRP A 28 14.71 5.86 5.99
N ALA A 29 13.48 5.94 6.52
CA ALA A 29 12.45 4.94 6.26
C ALA A 29 12.02 4.92 4.79
N VAL A 30 11.76 6.10 4.22
CA VAL A 30 11.40 6.25 2.81
C VAL A 30 12.57 5.82 1.91
N THR A 31 13.79 6.28 2.20
CA THR A 31 14.98 5.90 1.42
C THR A 31 15.19 4.39 1.43
N GLY A 32 15.14 3.75 2.61
CA GLY A 32 15.26 2.30 2.73
C GLY A 32 14.17 1.54 1.98
N SER A 33 12.92 2.02 2.06
CA SER A 33 11.81 1.45 1.31
C SER A 33 12.00 1.56 -0.20
N LEU A 34 12.45 2.71 -0.71
CA LEU A 34 12.72 2.92 -2.13
C LEU A 34 13.88 2.05 -2.64
N VAL A 35 14.94 1.88 -1.84
CA VAL A 35 16.05 0.96 -2.17
C VAL A 35 15.54 -0.47 -2.27
N TYR A 36 14.71 -0.90 -1.30
CA TYR A 36 14.07 -2.22 -1.36
C TYR A 36 13.18 -2.38 -2.60
N ILE A 37 12.35 -1.39 -2.93
CA ILE A 37 11.48 -1.42 -4.11
C ILE A 37 12.29 -1.47 -5.40
N ALA A 38 13.36 -0.70 -5.52
CA ALA A 38 14.26 -0.75 -6.67
C ALA A 38 14.89 -2.15 -6.83
N PHE A 39 15.35 -2.75 -5.74
CA PHE A 39 15.85 -4.12 -5.73
C PHE A 39 14.76 -5.14 -6.09
N HIS A 40 13.54 -4.97 -5.57
CA HIS A 40 12.39 -5.82 -5.88
C HIS A 40 12.07 -5.81 -7.39
N ILE A 41 12.00 -4.62 -7.99
CA ILE A 41 11.75 -4.45 -9.44
C ILE A 41 12.89 -5.09 -10.25
N TRP A 42 14.14 -4.84 -9.86
CA TRP A 42 15.30 -5.43 -10.55
C TRP A 42 15.30 -6.96 -10.54
N ARG A 43 14.82 -7.57 -9.45
CA ARG A 43 14.71 -9.04 -9.29
C ARG A 43 13.45 -9.64 -9.90
N ALA A 44 12.51 -8.82 -10.38
CA ALA A 44 11.26 -9.29 -10.96
C ALA A 44 11.51 -10.01 -12.31
N GLN A 45 10.70 -11.01 -12.63
CA GLN A 45 10.75 -11.71 -13.92
C GLN A 45 10.47 -10.78 -15.09
N SER A 46 9.59 -9.80 -14.89
CA SER A 46 9.24 -8.76 -15.85
C SER A 46 9.31 -7.37 -15.18
N PRO A 47 10.50 -6.72 -15.11
CA PRO A 47 10.67 -5.46 -14.40
C PRO A 47 9.74 -4.34 -14.88
N LYS A 48 9.44 -4.28 -16.18
CA LYS A 48 8.53 -3.27 -16.75
C LYS A 48 7.09 -3.45 -16.26
N GLN A 49 6.62 -4.70 -16.18
CA GLN A 49 5.27 -5.01 -15.68
C GLN A 49 5.16 -4.74 -14.19
N GLU A 50 6.17 -5.16 -13.43
CA GLU A 50 6.27 -4.88 -12.00
C GLU A 50 6.24 -3.39 -11.71
N PHE A 51 7.06 -2.60 -12.41
CA PHE A 51 7.05 -1.14 -12.30
C PHE A 51 5.68 -0.55 -12.62
N SER A 52 5.03 -1.01 -13.70
CA SER A 52 3.69 -0.53 -14.09
C SER A 52 2.64 -0.84 -13.02
N LEU A 53 2.70 -2.04 -12.42
CA LEU A 53 1.80 -2.43 -11.33
C LEU A 53 2.00 -1.53 -10.09
N LEU A 54 3.25 -1.39 -9.66
CA LEU A 54 3.60 -0.57 -8.50
C LEU A 54 3.18 0.89 -8.71
N PHE A 55 3.39 1.43 -9.91
CA PHE A 55 3.03 2.80 -10.25
C PHE A 55 1.51 3.03 -10.22
N LYS A 56 0.71 2.10 -10.76
CA LYS A 56 -0.76 2.17 -10.69
C LYS A 56 -1.25 2.16 -9.24
N ILE A 57 -0.69 1.28 -8.41
CA ILE A 57 -1.06 1.16 -7.00
C ILE A 57 -0.64 2.41 -6.21
N LEU A 58 0.53 2.96 -6.51
CA LEU A 58 0.98 4.23 -5.94
C LEU A 58 -0.01 5.37 -6.24
N LEU A 59 -0.41 5.54 -7.51
CA LEU A 59 -1.36 6.57 -7.89
C LEU A 59 -2.73 6.39 -7.22
N TYR A 60 -3.21 5.15 -7.13
CA TYR A 60 -4.44 4.82 -6.42
C TYR A 60 -4.32 5.22 -4.94
N GLY A 61 -3.25 4.82 -4.27
CA GLY A 61 -3.02 5.11 -2.86
C GLY A 61 -2.88 6.60 -2.57
N MET A 62 -2.11 7.32 -3.39
CA MET A 62 -1.98 8.78 -3.29
C MET A 62 -3.35 9.47 -3.40
N ALA A 63 -4.16 9.07 -4.36
CA ALA A 63 -5.49 9.66 -4.57
C ALA A 63 -6.44 9.38 -3.40
N THR A 64 -6.48 8.13 -2.93
CA THR A 64 -7.38 7.73 -1.84
C THR A 64 -6.97 8.35 -0.50
N ASP A 65 -5.69 8.34 -0.14
CA ASP A 65 -5.23 8.95 1.12
C ASP A 65 -5.39 10.47 1.11
N THR A 66 -5.13 11.11 -0.03
CA THR A 66 -5.36 12.54 -0.19
C THR A 66 -6.85 12.88 -0.05
N LEU A 67 -7.74 12.06 -0.61
CA LEU A 67 -9.18 12.23 -0.43
C LEU A 67 -9.61 12.10 1.03
N ILE A 68 -9.09 11.09 1.76
CA ILE A 68 -9.37 10.89 3.18
C ILE A 68 -8.95 12.11 4.01
N MET A 69 -7.79 12.71 3.69
CA MET A 69 -7.34 13.97 4.29
C MET A 69 -8.30 15.13 3.98
N TYR A 70 -8.68 15.32 2.71
CA TYR A 70 -9.61 16.40 2.32
C TYR A 70 -10.99 16.29 2.95
N LEU A 71 -11.43 15.07 3.23
CA LEU A 71 -12.68 14.82 3.96
C LEU A 71 -12.54 15.08 5.48
N GLY A 72 -11.34 15.45 5.96
CA GLY A 72 -11.10 15.74 7.38
C GLY A 72 -11.23 14.49 8.27
N LEU A 73 -11.12 13.29 7.70
CA LEU A 73 -11.28 12.03 8.45
C LEU A 73 -9.98 11.59 9.12
N LEU A 74 -8.85 11.90 8.48
CA LEU A 74 -7.52 11.52 8.98
C LEU A 74 -6.52 12.62 8.67
N ASP A 75 -5.70 12.97 9.66
CA ASP A 75 -4.58 13.90 9.55
C ASP A 75 -3.26 13.14 9.74
N PHE A 76 -2.43 13.12 8.69
CA PHE A 76 -1.14 12.44 8.72
C PHE A 76 -0.05 13.35 9.25
N ARG A 77 0.83 12.82 10.10
CA ARG A 77 2.03 13.54 10.52
C ARG A 77 3.06 13.57 9.40
N ASP A 78 3.98 14.55 9.50
CA ASP A 78 5.08 14.73 8.54
C ASP A 78 4.58 14.87 7.10
N ALA A 79 3.78 15.92 6.85
CA ALA A 79 3.07 16.19 5.59
C ALA A 79 3.99 16.61 4.41
N TRP A 80 5.26 16.19 4.42
CA TRP A 80 6.16 16.41 3.29
C TRP A 80 5.80 15.48 2.12
N PRO A 81 5.80 15.91 0.85
CA PRO A 81 6.34 17.17 0.31
C PRO A 81 5.33 18.33 0.28
N SER A 82 4.07 18.11 0.58
CA SER A 82 3.04 19.14 0.51
C SER A 82 1.90 18.84 1.48
N PRO A 83 1.35 19.84 2.17
CA PRO A 83 0.16 19.65 3.01
C PRO A 83 -1.12 19.38 2.21
N LEU A 84 -1.07 19.49 0.87
CA LEU A 84 -2.21 19.25 -0.03
C LEU A 84 -2.29 17.80 -0.51
N LEU A 85 -1.27 16.99 -0.24
CA LEU A 85 -1.19 15.59 -0.66
C LEU A 85 -0.90 14.69 0.53
N SER A 86 -1.29 13.43 0.43
CA SER A 86 -0.83 12.43 1.38
C SER A 86 0.70 12.41 1.43
N PRO A 87 1.32 12.19 2.60
CA PRO A 87 2.76 12.33 2.76
C PRO A 87 3.54 11.20 2.07
N ILE A 88 4.81 11.49 1.75
CA ILE A 88 5.67 10.55 0.99
C ILE A 88 5.86 9.20 1.68
N TRP A 89 5.81 9.15 3.02
CA TRP A 89 5.92 7.89 3.73
C TRP A 89 4.68 6.99 3.51
N MET A 90 3.49 7.56 3.27
CA MET A 90 2.30 6.82 2.83
C MET A 90 2.49 6.27 1.41
N TRP A 91 3.12 7.07 0.51
CA TRP A 91 3.44 6.59 -0.84
C TRP A 91 4.40 5.39 -0.81
N ALA A 92 5.40 5.43 0.08
CA ALA A 92 6.29 4.30 0.29
C ALA A 92 5.54 3.06 0.81
N LEU A 93 4.55 3.23 1.71
CA LEU A 93 3.70 2.13 2.18
C LEU A 93 2.88 1.49 1.05
N TRP A 94 2.31 2.28 0.14
CA TRP A 94 1.59 1.75 -1.02
C TRP A 94 2.50 0.94 -1.95
N LEU A 95 3.74 1.40 -2.18
CA LEU A 95 4.74 0.65 -2.94
C LEU A 95 5.14 -0.65 -2.24
N LEU A 96 5.30 -0.62 -0.92
CA LEU A 96 5.59 -1.80 -0.11
C LEU A 96 4.45 -2.82 -0.19
N VAL A 97 3.18 -2.39 -0.06
CA VAL A 97 2.01 -3.25 -0.25
C VAL A 97 2.01 -3.84 -1.67
N ALA A 98 2.22 -3.03 -2.71
CA ALA A 98 2.25 -3.48 -4.09
C ALA A 98 3.29 -4.60 -4.30
N SER A 99 4.47 -4.49 -3.69
CA SER A 99 5.53 -5.51 -3.78
C SER A 99 5.13 -6.87 -3.19
N THR A 100 4.10 -6.91 -2.34
CA THR A 100 3.63 -8.16 -1.73
C THR A 100 2.76 -8.99 -2.68
N LEU A 101 2.12 -8.39 -3.69
CA LEU A 101 1.22 -9.09 -4.62
C LEU A 101 1.95 -10.18 -5.41
N ASN A 102 3.15 -9.87 -5.91
CA ASN A 102 4.04 -10.82 -6.56
C ASN A 102 4.97 -11.56 -5.58
N GLY A 103 4.80 -11.34 -4.29
CA GLY A 103 5.58 -11.91 -3.20
C GLY A 103 4.73 -12.73 -2.24
N SER A 104 4.62 -12.22 -1.02
CA SER A 104 3.95 -12.91 0.09
C SER A 104 2.45 -13.08 -0.10
N LEU A 105 1.76 -12.19 -0.82
CA LEU A 105 0.32 -12.25 -1.12
C LEU A 105 -0.01 -12.93 -2.45
N SER A 106 0.96 -13.49 -3.18
CA SER A 106 0.73 -14.15 -4.48
C SER A 106 -0.27 -15.33 -4.42
N TRP A 107 -0.52 -15.88 -3.26
CA TRP A 107 -1.53 -16.92 -3.02
C TRP A 107 -2.99 -16.43 -3.10
N LEU A 108 -3.20 -15.09 -3.12
CA LEU A 108 -4.51 -14.47 -3.32
C LEU A 108 -4.91 -14.39 -4.81
N ARG A 109 -4.00 -14.66 -5.74
CA ARG A 109 -4.34 -14.68 -7.17
C ARG A 109 -5.51 -15.60 -7.44
N GLY A 110 -6.47 -15.13 -8.24
CA GLY A 110 -7.70 -15.86 -8.51
C GLY A 110 -8.72 -15.88 -7.38
N LYS A 111 -8.48 -15.15 -6.27
CA LYS A 111 -9.37 -15.10 -5.10
C LYS A 111 -9.79 -13.67 -4.76
N PRO A 112 -10.46 -12.95 -5.69
CA PRO A 112 -10.77 -11.52 -5.50
C PRO A 112 -11.68 -11.26 -4.30
N VAL A 113 -12.66 -12.15 -4.03
CA VAL A 113 -13.54 -12.01 -2.87
C VAL A 113 -12.76 -12.11 -1.55
N LEU A 114 -11.83 -13.06 -1.45
CA LEU A 114 -10.99 -13.18 -0.27
C LEU A 114 -10.06 -11.97 -0.12
N GLY A 115 -9.53 -11.45 -1.25
CA GLY A 115 -8.78 -10.20 -1.27
C GLY A 115 -9.61 -9.03 -0.74
N ALA A 116 -10.87 -8.89 -1.19
CA ALA A 116 -11.78 -7.85 -0.71
C ALA A 116 -12.02 -7.93 0.80
N VAL A 117 -12.31 -9.13 1.32
CA VAL A 117 -12.55 -9.35 2.76
C VAL A 117 -11.30 -9.01 3.58
N LEU A 118 -10.14 -9.50 3.17
CA LEU A 118 -8.88 -9.20 3.86
C LEU A 118 -8.54 -7.72 3.77
N GLY A 119 -8.75 -7.07 2.62
CA GLY A 119 -8.58 -5.64 2.47
C GLY A 119 -9.48 -4.84 3.41
N ALA A 120 -10.78 -5.18 3.43
CA ALA A 120 -11.77 -4.53 4.29
C ALA A 120 -11.44 -4.60 5.79
N ILE A 121 -10.74 -5.63 6.22
CA ILE A 121 -10.36 -5.82 7.64
C ILE A 121 -8.96 -5.28 7.90
N CYS A 122 -7.97 -5.70 7.13
CA CYS A 122 -6.57 -5.37 7.40
C CYS A 122 -6.24 -3.90 7.08
N GLY A 123 -6.92 -3.30 6.10
CA GLY A 123 -6.77 -1.88 5.78
C GLY A 123 -7.05 -0.99 6.98
N PRO A 124 -8.30 -0.97 7.52
CA PRO A 124 -8.64 -0.20 8.71
C PRO A 124 -7.76 -0.49 9.92
N LEU A 125 -7.43 -1.76 10.16
CA LEU A 125 -6.53 -2.15 11.26
C LEU A 125 -5.14 -1.54 11.11
N SER A 126 -4.61 -1.48 9.89
CA SER A 126 -3.31 -0.87 9.61
C SER A 126 -3.31 0.64 9.88
N TYR A 127 -4.37 1.36 9.46
CA TYR A 127 -4.51 2.79 9.72
C TYR A 127 -4.70 3.08 11.20
N GLU A 128 -5.56 2.32 11.88
CA GLU A 128 -5.74 2.44 13.35
C GLU A 128 -4.43 2.20 14.10
N ALA A 129 -3.64 1.21 13.69
CA ALA A 129 -2.32 0.97 14.26
C ALA A 129 -1.39 2.17 14.05
N GLY A 130 -1.39 2.78 12.86
CA GLY A 130 -0.63 3.99 12.56
C GLY A 130 -1.03 5.17 13.45
N VAL A 131 -2.34 5.37 13.68
CA VAL A 131 -2.86 6.40 14.61
C VAL A 131 -2.40 6.12 16.04
N ARG A 132 -2.53 4.89 16.51
CA ARG A 132 -2.08 4.51 17.88
C ARG A 132 -0.58 4.66 18.09
N MET A 133 0.21 4.51 17.04
CA MET A 133 1.66 4.74 17.05
C MET A 133 2.03 6.23 16.92
N GLY A 134 1.05 7.11 16.68
CA GLY A 134 1.27 8.55 16.58
C GLY A 134 1.69 9.07 15.20
N ALA A 135 1.56 8.25 14.14
CA ALA A 135 1.85 8.64 12.76
C ALA A 135 0.73 9.45 12.11
N ALA A 136 -0.47 9.39 12.68
CA ALA A 136 -1.65 10.12 12.22
C ALA A 136 -2.59 10.39 13.40
N SER A 137 -3.63 11.18 13.18
CA SER A 137 -4.73 11.40 14.12
C SER A 137 -6.07 11.40 13.40
N TRP A 138 -7.10 10.84 14.03
CA TRP A 138 -8.46 10.95 13.50
C TRP A 138 -8.95 12.39 13.60
N GLY A 139 -9.65 12.84 12.59
CA GLY A 139 -10.38 14.11 12.63
C GLY A 139 -11.53 14.08 13.63
N PRO A 140 -12.18 15.22 13.90
CA PRO A 140 -13.19 15.35 14.98
C PRO A 140 -14.36 14.36 14.90
N GLU A 141 -14.76 13.97 13.69
CA GLU A 141 -15.83 12.99 13.45
C GLU A 141 -15.30 11.69 12.84
N GLY A 142 -13.95 11.53 12.81
CA GLY A 142 -13.27 10.70 11.85
C GLY A 142 -13.17 9.23 12.14
N GLN A 143 -13.11 8.79 13.41
CA GLN A 143 -12.69 7.42 13.69
C GLN A 143 -13.62 6.36 13.06
N ILE A 144 -14.91 6.38 13.36
CA ILE A 144 -15.83 5.36 12.85
C ILE A 144 -16.03 5.50 11.35
N LEU A 145 -16.29 6.73 10.88
CA LEU A 145 -16.50 7.00 9.46
C LEU A 145 -15.21 6.77 8.67
N GLY A 146 -14.07 7.18 9.19
CA GLY A 146 -12.75 6.96 8.57
C GLY A 146 -12.43 5.47 8.44
N LEU A 147 -12.61 4.68 9.50
CA LEU A 147 -12.42 3.23 9.46
C LEU A 147 -13.35 2.55 8.44
N ALA A 148 -14.64 2.98 8.38
CA ALA A 148 -15.60 2.44 7.43
C ALA A 148 -15.21 2.77 5.98
N LEU A 149 -14.82 4.02 5.70
CA LEU A 149 -14.38 4.44 4.38
C LEU A 149 -13.09 3.73 3.96
N ILE A 150 -12.10 3.65 4.84
CA ILE A 150 -10.86 2.91 4.57
C ILE A 150 -11.17 1.43 4.29
N GLY A 151 -12.06 0.83 5.05
CA GLY A 151 -12.52 -0.56 4.82
C GLY A 151 -13.12 -0.74 3.42
N LEU A 152 -13.98 0.19 2.99
CA LEU A 152 -14.57 0.18 1.65
C LEU A 152 -13.50 0.38 0.56
N VAL A 153 -12.61 1.35 0.73
CA VAL A 153 -11.48 1.61 -0.19
C VAL A 153 -10.64 0.36 -0.38
N TRP A 154 -10.26 -0.30 0.70
CA TRP A 154 -9.44 -1.51 0.65
C TRP A 154 -10.19 -2.75 0.14
N ALA A 155 -11.51 -2.84 0.40
CA ALA A 155 -12.37 -3.88 -0.17
C ALA A 155 -12.41 -3.81 -1.70
N VAL A 156 -12.35 -2.60 -2.27
CA VAL A 156 -12.30 -2.38 -3.72
C VAL A 156 -10.87 -2.50 -4.24
N ALA A 157 -9.90 -1.95 -3.50
CA ALA A 157 -8.49 -1.92 -3.91
C ALA A 157 -7.90 -3.31 -4.14
N MET A 158 -8.10 -4.24 -3.20
CA MET A 158 -7.47 -5.57 -3.28
C MET A 158 -7.90 -6.37 -4.51
N PRO A 159 -9.19 -6.52 -4.85
CA PRO A 159 -9.61 -7.13 -6.11
C PRO A 159 -9.04 -6.44 -7.36
N LEU A 160 -9.03 -5.09 -7.35
CA LEU A 160 -8.52 -4.30 -8.46
C LEU A 160 -7.02 -4.53 -8.66
N PHE A 161 -6.23 -4.59 -7.59
CA PHE A 161 -4.79 -4.86 -7.64
C PHE A 161 -4.51 -6.28 -8.13
N LEU A 162 -5.27 -7.27 -7.67
CA LEU A 162 -5.18 -8.64 -8.14
C LEU A 162 -5.54 -8.77 -9.63
N TYR A 163 -6.50 -7.98 -10.11
CA TYR A 163 -6.84 -7.90 -11.53
C TYR A 163 -5.69 -7.28 -12.34
N TRP A 164 -5.08 -6.18 -11.87
CA TRP A 164 -3.94 -5.57 -12.56
C TRP A 164 -2.70 -6.46 -12.60
N ASP A 165 -2.52 -7.31 -11.59
CA ASP A 165 -1.41 -8.27 -11.51
C ASP A 165 -1.57 -9.43 -12.51
N GLN A 166 -2.80 -9.82 -12.86
CA GLN A 166 -3.08 -10.96 -13.77
C GLN A 166 -2.98 -10.60 -15.26
N SER A 167 -3.06 -9.33 -15.61
CA SER A 167 -3.31 -8.87 -16.96
C SER A 167 -2.30 -9.24 -18.07
N PRO A 168 -1.06 -9.72 -17.85
CA PRO A 168 -0.14 -10.10 -18.93
C PRO A 168 0.01 -11.60 -19.18
N ILE A 169 -0.30 -12.47 -18.23
CA ILE A 169 0.00 -13.92 -18.34
C ILE A 169 -1.12 -14.64 -19.10
N GLU A 170 -2.39 -14.28 -18.86
CA GLU A 170 -3.53 -14.90 -19.53
C GLU A 170 -3.62 -14.53 -21.02
N GLY A 171 -3.23 -13.30 -21.39
CA GLY A 171 -3.22 -12.86 -22.79
C GLY A 171 -2.16 -13.58 -23.66
N ALA A 172 -1.11 -14.10 -23.06
CA ALA A 172 -0.08 -14.87 -23.76
C ALA A 172 -0.48 -16.36 -23.92
N LEU A 173 -1.20 -16.92 -22.96
CA LEU A 173 -1.71 -18.29 -23.04
C LEU A 173 -2.91 -18.41 -23.98
N ALA A 174 -3.81 -17.41 -24.01
CA ALA A 174 -4.96 -17.39 -24.91
C ALA A 174 -4.60 -17.16 -26.40
N LYS A 175 -3.40 -16.67 -26.69
CA LYS A 175 -2.90 -16.53 -28.08
C LYS A 175 -2.23 -17.79 -28.63
N ASN A 176 -1.98 -18.78 -27.78
CA ASN A 176 -1.33 -20.06 -28.17
C ASN A 176 -2.28 -21.27 -28.13
N LEU A 177 -3.60 -21.04 -27.95
CA LEU A 177 -4.69 -21.99 -28.11
C LEU A 177 -5.55 -21.63 -29.34
#